data_4a8ce2b38ce9a220baa65eeb720b660b
#
_entry.id   4a8ce2b38ce9a220baa65eeb720b660b
#
_cell.length_a   1.000
_cell.length_b   1.000
_cell.length_c   1.000
_cell.angle_alpha   90.00
_cell.angle_beta   90.00
_cell.angle_gamma   90.00
#
_symmetry.space_group_name_H-M   'P 1'
#
loop_
_entity.id
_entity.type
_entity.pdbx_description
1 polymer ?
#
loop_
_entity_poly.entity_id
_entity_poly.type
_entity_poly.pdbx_seq_one_letter_code
_entity_poly.pdbx_strand_id
1 'polypeptide(L)'
;MQQNGVVRYSDMMPEHGHYELLLFNDCYACDPASRVNWRTTGLFLYDYASTIKAAAKTYSVDPALIRALIHAESAFNPLAVSRKGAMGLTQLMPATARELGVGNALLAEQNIFGGVKYLAGLLKQYDGNVALATAAYNAGAGAVQKHGGIPPYAETRAYVARVQLLHQRYKEMLSARGL
;
A
#
# COMPACT_ATOMS: atom_id res chain seq x y z
N MET A 1 -14.16 -3.78 18.21
CA MET A 1 -14.52 -4.35 19.53
C MET A 1 -13.79 -3.58 20.62
N GLN A 2 -14.49 -3.08 21.62
CA GLN A 2 -13.87 -2.63 22.87
C GLN A 2 -13.98 -3.76 23.89
N GLN A 3 -12.85 -4.34 24.26
CA GLN A 3 -12.72 -5.11 25.49
C GLN A 3 -11.65 -4.43 26.33
N ASN A 4 -11.99 -4.04 27.54
CA ASN A 4 -11.09 -3.39 28.51
C ASN A 4 -10.47 -2.05 28.02
N GLY A 5 -11.22 -1.22 27.28
CA GLY A 5 -10.75 0.08 26.81
C GLY A 5 -9.75 0.03 25.62
N VAL A 6 -9.46 -1.15 25.12
CA VAL A 6 -8.57 -1.31 23.95
C VAL A 6 -9.40 -1.38 22.67
N VAL A 7 -9.14 -0.44 21.75
CA VAL A 7 -9.71 -0.47 20.40
C VAL A 7 -8.92 -1.49 19.56
N ARG A 8 -9.61 -2.51 19.06
CA ARG A 8 -9.03 -3.46 18.11
C ARG A 8 -9.57 -3.17 16.71
N TYR A 9 -8.67 -3.08 15.74
CA TYR A 9 -9.01 -3.01 14.33
C TYR A 9 -8.99 -4.42 13.76
N SER A 10 -10.02 -4.78 12.99
CA SER A 10 -10.14 -6.08 12.32
C SER A 10 -10.77 -5.85 10.94
N ASP A 11 -10.31 -6.57 9.97
CA ASP A 11 -10.88 -6.69 8.62
C ASP A 11 -12.08 -7.64 8.57
N MET A 12 -12.30 -8.42 9.62
CA MET A 12 -13.45 -9.29 9.75
C MET A 12 -14.54 -8.63 10.58
N MET A 13 -15.78 -8.67 10.08
CA MET A 13 -16.95 -8.22 10.82
C MET A 13 -17.13 -9.08 12.07
N PRO A 14 -17.13 -8.50 13.27
CA PRO A 14 -17.35 -9.28 14.48
C PRO A 14 -18.80 -9.77 14.53
N GLU A 15 -18.98 -11.03 14.92
CA GLU A 15 -20.32 -11.63 15.07
C GLU A 15 -21.14 -10.97 16.18
N HIS A 16 -20.48 -10.38 17.18
CA HIS A 16 -21.12 -9.72 18.33
C HIS A 16 -20.33 -8.50 18.80
N GLY A 17 -21.01 -7.48 19.32
CA GLY A 17 -20.43 -6.29 19.93
C GLY A 17 -20.59 -5.01 19.11
N HIS A 18 -20.29 -3.86 19.74
CA HIS A 18 -20.27 -2.57 19.03
C HIS A 18 -18.99 -2.46 18.19
N TYR A 19 -19.16 -2.15 16.90
CA TYR A 19 -18.06 -1.84 16.00
C TYR A 19 -18.38 -0.61 15.17
N GLU A 20 -17.35 0.10 14.77
CA GLU A 20 -17.42 1.22 13.84
C GLU A 20 -16.75 0.80 12.54
N LEU A 21 -17.48 0.96 11.43
CA LEU A 21 -16.93 0.65 10.10
C LEU A 21 -16.09 1.85 9.64
N LEU A 22 -14.78 1.68 9.60
CA LEU A 22 -13.87 2.69 9.06
C LEU A 22 -13.79 2.52 7.53
N LEU A 23 -14.52 3.37 6.82
CA LEU A 23 -14.44 3.45 5.37
C LEU A 23 -13.36 4.49 5.00
N PHE A 24 -12.30 4.04 4.39
CA PHE A 24 -11.29 4.94 3.84
C PHE A 24 -11.78 5.50 2.51
N ASN A 25 -11.70 6.84 2.34
CA ASN A 25 -12.19 7.49 1.13
C ASN A 25 -11.37 7.12 -0.11
N ASP A 26 -10.07 6.92 0.07
CA ASP A 26 -9.11 6.58 -0.97
C ASP A 26 -8.24 5.40 -0.52
N CYS A 27 -6.93 5.58 -0.30
CA CYS A 27 -6.05 4.57 0.27
C CYS A 27 -5.87 4.80 1.79
N TYR A 28 -5.45 3.75 2.53
CA TYR A 28 -5.27 3.80 3.98
C TYR A 28 -4.32 4.92 4.44
N ALA A 29 -3.25 5.18 3.69
CA ALA A 29 -2.26 6.21 4.01
C ALA A 29 -2.48 7.53 3.26
N CYS A 30 -3.56 7.68 2.50
CA CYS A 30 -3.78 8.88 1.69
C CYS A 30 -4.39 10.05 2.47
N ASP A 31 -5.23 9.79 3.47
CA ASP A 31 -5.91 10.82 4.23
C ASP A 31 -4.92 11.72 5.01
N PRO A 32 -4.76 13.01 4.64
CA PRO A 32 -3.84 13.92 5.34
C PRO A 32 -4.19 14.10 6.83
N ALA A 33 -5.47 13.95 7.18
CA ALA A 33 -5.98 14.08 8.55
C ALA A 33 -5.94 12.76 9.35
N SER A 34 -5.35 11.70 8.81
CA SER A 34 -5.24 10.41 9.47
C SER A 34 -4.63 10.53 10.87
N ARG A 35 -5.32 9.95 11.85
CA ARG A 35 -4.88 9.88 13.26
C ARG A 35 -3.94 8.71 13.55
N VAL A 36 -3.61 7.91 12.54
CA VAL A 36 -2.68 6.76 12.69
C VAL A 36 -1.29 7.28 13.03
N ASN A 37 -0.71 6.74 14.09
CA ASN A 37 0.69 6.99 14.40
C ASN A 37 1.58 6.09 13.54
N TRP A 38 2.00 6.58 12.39
CA TRP A 38 2.79 5.85 11.39
C TRP A 38 4.18 5.41 11.90
N ARG A 39 4.69 6.03 12.98
CA ARG A 39 5.96 5.65 13.61
C ARG A 39 5.81 4.40 14.48
N THR A 40 4.63 4.13 15.01
CA THR A 40 4.39 3.04 15.98
C THR A 40 3.32 2.04 15.57
N THR A 41 2.58 2.28 14.47
CA THR A 41 1.61 1.30 13.95
C THR A 41 2.25 -0.07 13.74
N GLY A 42 1.50 -1.15 13.99
CA GLY A 42 1.97 -2.52 13.81
C GLY A 42 2.44 -2.79 12.39
N LEU A 43 3.45 -3.64 12.22
CA LEU A 43 3.95 -4.06 10.91
C LEU A 43 3.49 -5.48 10.58
N PHE A 44 3.13 -5.72 9.34
CA PHE A 44 2.69 -7.01 8.79
C PHE A 44 3.90 -7.76 8.22
N LEU A 45 4.67 -8.46 9.07
CA LEU A 45 5.95 -9.06 8.66
C LEU A 45 5.77 -10.40 7.94
N TYR A 46 4.72 -11.15 8.28
CA TYR A 46 4.51 -12.52 7.82
C TYR A 46 3.41 -12.65 6.77
N ASP A 47 2.50 -11.66 6.72
CA ASP A 47 1.38 -11.64 5.78
C ASP A 47 1.90 -11.67 4.35
N TYR A 48 1.36 -12.59 3.55
CA TYR A 48 1.72 -12.82 2.14
C TYR A 48 3.23 -12.94 1.88
N ALA A 49 4.01 -13.43 2.86
CA ALA A 49 5.48 -13.41 2.81
C ALA A 49 6.04 -14.14 1.57
N SER A 50 5.52 -15.32 1.24
CA SER A 50 5.94 -16.08 0.05
C SER A 50 5.64 -15.35 -1.24
N THR A 51 4.45 -14.81 -1.38
CA THR A 51 4.00 -14.07 -2.58
C THR A 51 4.80 -12.78 -2.76
N ILE A 52 5.00 -12.02 -1.68
CA ILE A 52 5.82 -10.81 -1.70
C ILE A 52 7.26 -11.13 -2.09
N LYS A 53 7.86 -12.18 -1.52
CA LYS A 53 9.22 -12.64 -1.87
C LYS A 53 9.33 -13.04 -3.33
N ALA A 54 8.34 -13.76 -3.86
CA ALA A 54 8.30 -14.16 -5.26
C ALA A 54 8.18 -12.94 -6.19
N ALA A 55 7.26 -12.01 -5.91
CA ALA A 55 7.09 -10.80 -6.70
C ALA A 55 8.34 -9.88 -6.63
N ALA A 56 8.94 -9.73 -5.44
CA ALA A 56 10.18 -8.99 -5.24
C ALA A 56 11.31 -9.53 -6.13
N LYS A 57 11.49 -10.85 -6.17
CA LYS A 57 12.47 -11.51 -7.03
C LYS A 57 12.16 -11.33 -8.51
N THR A 58 10.90 -11.50 -8.91
CA THR A 58 10.47 -11.43 -10.33
C THR A 58 10.68 -10.04 -10.92
N TYR A 59 10.41 -9.00 -10.14
CA TYR A 59 10.46 -7.61 -10.63
C TYR A 59 11.64 -6.81 -10.08
N SER A 60 12.53 -7.43 -9.32
CA SER A 60 13.72 -6.77 -8.71
C SER A 60 13.35 -5.54 -7.85
N VAL A 61 12.29 -5.67 -7.04
CA VAL A 61 11.83 -4.63 -6.12
C VAL A 61 12.15 -5.05 -4.68
N ASP A 62 12.60 -4.11 -3.85
CA ASP A 62 12.84 -4.32 -2.43
C ASP A 62 11.58 -4.84 -1.72
N PRO A 63 11.60 -6.03 -1.07
CA PRO A 63 10.44 -6.58 -0.37
C PRO A 63 9.94 -5.67 0.76
N ALA A 64 10.82 -4.88 1.38
CA ALA A 64 10.43 -3.89 2.38
C ALA A 64 9.58 -2.76 1.76
N LEU A 65 9.93 -2.33 0.54
CA LEU A 65 9.16 -1.34 -0.19
C LEU A 65 7.78 -1.89 -0.62
N ILE A 66 7.73 -3.15 -1.07
CA ILE A 66 6.46 -3.81 -1.40
C ILE A 66 5.53 -3.85 -0.17
N ARG A 67 6.06 -4.23 0.99
CA ARG A 67 5.28 -4.23 2.24
C ARG A 67 4.81 -2.83 2.63
N ALA A 68 5.67 -1.83 2.49
CA ALA A 68 5.31 -0.44 2.76
C ALA A 68 4.17 0.05 1.84
N LEU A 69 4.23 -0.32 0.55
CA LEU A 69 3.18 -0.01 -0.41
C LEU A 69 1.86 -0.66 -0.01
N ILE A 70 1.83 -1.99 0.19
CA ILE A 70 0.62 -2.72 0.57
C ILE A 70 0.02 -2.17 1.88
N HIS A 71 0.87 -1.87 2.87
CA HIS A 71 0.44 -1.27 4.12
C HIS A 71 -0.21 0.09 3.90
N ALA A 72 0.41 0.95 3.07
CA ALA A 72 -0.12 2.27 2.78
C ALA A 72 -1.42 2.24 1.98
N GLU A 73 -1.58 1.28 1.07
CA GLU A 73 -2.75 1.15 0.22
C GLU A 73 -3.97 0.59 0.95
N SER A 74 -3.80 -0.50 1.70
CA SER A 74 -4.92 -1.28 2.23
C SER A 74 -4.79 -1.73 3.68
N ALA A 75 -3.68 -1.41 4.37
CA ALA A 75 -3.32 -2.05 5.64
C ALA A 75 -3.38 -3.58 5.56
N PHE A 76 -2.95 -4.16 4.43
CA PHE A 76 -2.98 -5.59 4.14
C PHE A 76 -4.37 -6.22 4.02
N ASN A 77 -5.43 -5.43 3.83
CA ASN A 77 -6.77 -5.94 3.57
C ASN A 77 -6.93 -6.34 2.08
N PRO A 78 -7.06 -7.65 1.76
CA PRO A 78 -7.18 -8.12 0.38
C PRO A 78 -8.52 -7.76 -0.28
N LEU A 79 -9.54 -7.44 0.53
CA LEU A 79 -10.89 -7.10 0.07
C LEU A 79 -11.12 -5.58 0.05
N ALA A 80 -10.08 -4.77 0.25
CA ALA A 80 -10.21 -3.33 0.25
C ALA A 80 -10.70 -2.82 -1.12
N VAL A 81 -11.74 -1.99 -1.09
CA VAL A 81 -12.26 -1.29 -2.27
C VAL A 81 -12.43 0.18 -1.91
N SER A 82 -11.75 1.06 -2.65
CA SER A 82 -11.88 2.50 -2.46
C SER A 82 -13.16 3.06 -3.13
N ARG A 83 -13.58 4.25 -2.74
CA ARG A 83 -14.70 4.95 -3.40
C ARG A 83 -14.45 5.21 -4.88
N LYS A 84 -13.20 5.34 -5.30
CA LYS A 84 -12.78 5.50 -6.70
C LYS A 84 -12.72 4.16 -7.47
N GLY A 85 -12.96 3.03 -6.79
CA GLY A 85 -12.96 1.70 -7.37
C GLY A 85 -11.58 1.04 -7.44
N ALA A 86 -10.58 1.54 -6.73
CA ALA A 86 -9.30 0.84 -6.56
C ALA A 86 -9.50 -0.40 -5.68
N MET A 87 -8.85 -1.52 -6.00
CA MET A 87 -9.15 -2.83 -5.42
C MET A 87 -7.92 -3.56 -4.89
N GLY A 88 -8.14 -4.26 -3.77
CA GLY A 88 -7.23 -5.23 -3.18
C GLY A 88 -6.04 -4.63 -2.45
N LEU A 89 -5.05 -5.48 -2.17
CA LEU A 89 -3.87 -5.18 -1.33
C LEU A 89 -3.09 -3.96 -1.79
N THR A 90 -2.90 -3.79 -3.09
CA THR A 90 -2.12 -2.71 -3.71
C THR A 90 -2.99 -1.64 -4.36
N GLN A 91 -4.31 -1.68 -4.13
CA GLN A 91 -5.29 -0.71 -4.62
C GLN A 91 -5.17 -0.42 -6.12
N LEU A 92 -5.23 -1.47 -6.94
CA LEU A 92 -5.19 -1.31 -8.40
C LEU A 92 -6.52 -0.76 -8.92
N MET A 93 -6.44 0.29 -9.71
CA MET A 93 -7.59 0.76 -10.50
C MET A 93 -7.95 -0.28 -11.58
N PRO A 94 -9.24 -0.47 -11.90
CA PRO A 94 -9.68 -1.48 -12.86
C PRO A 94 -9.01 -1.38 -14.24
N ALA A 95 -8.76 -0.17 -14.72
CA ALA A 95 -8.05 0.04 -15.97
C ALA A 95 -6.61 -0.47 -15.88
N THR A 96 -5.89 -0.06 -14.84
CA THR A 96 -4.51 -0.48 -14.58
C THR A 96 -4.41 -2.00 -14.38
N ALA A 97 -5.35 -2.60 -13.64
CA ALA A 97 -5.40 -4.05 -13.46
C ALA A 97 -5.48 -4.80 -14.81
N ARG A 98 -6.35 -4.34 -15.73
CA ARG A 98 -6.46 -4.91 -17.09
C ARG A 98 -5.17 -4.77 -17.89
N GLU A 99 -4.55 -3.60 -17.90
CA GLU A 99 -3.28 -3.33 -18.60
C GLU A 99 -2.14 -4.22 -18.08
N LEU A 100 -2.15 -4.52 -16.79
CA LEU A 100 -1.15 -5.38 -16.14
C LEU A 100 -1.42 -6.88 -16.33
N GLY A 101 -2.60 -7.26 -16.85
CA GLY A 101 -3.03 -8.65 -17.02
C GLY A 101 -3.59 -9.29 -15.74
N VAL A 102 -4.06 -8.47 -14.78
CA VAL A 102 -4.69 -8.93 -13.53
C VAL A 102 -6.15 -9.28 -13.82
N GLY A 103 -6.49 -10.55 -13.78
CA GLY A 103 -7.84 -11.05 -14.06
C GLY A 103 -8.83 -10.77 -12.92
N ASN A 104 -8.37 -10.88 -11.68
CA ASN A 104 -9.14 -10.57 -10.49
C ASN A 104 -8.27 -9.84 -9.44
N ALA A 105 -8.51 -8.55 -9.28
CA ALA A 105 -7.75 -7.71 -8.37
C ALA A 105 -8.06 -7.95 -6.87
N LEU A 106 -9.06 -8.75 -6.52
CA LEU A 106 -9.34 -9.20 -5.14
C LEU A 106 -8.63 -10.51 -4.80
N LEU A 107 -8.02 -11.20 -5.77
CA LEU A 107 -7.13 -12.33 -5.50
C LEU A 107 -5.74 -11.81 -5.11
N ALA A 108 -5.36 -12.06 -3.86
CA ALA A 108 -4.15 -11.51 -3.25
C ALA A 108 -2.89 -11.70 -4.10
N GLU A 109 -2.66 -12.90 -4.64
CA GLU A 109 -1.49 -13.20 -5.46
C GLU A 109 -1.48 -12.37 -6.75
N GLN A 110 -2.58 -12.35 -7.50
CA GLN A 110 -2.68 -11.57 -8.73
C GLN A 110 -2.52 -10.08 -8.48
N ASN A 111 -3.13 -9.58 -7.38
CA ASN A 111 -3.05 -8.18 -7.00
C ASN A 111 -1.62 -7.77 -6.63
N ILE A 112 -0.93 -8.55 -5.79
CA ILE A 112 0.47 -8.28 -5.41
C ILE A 112 1.37 -8.28 -6.64
N PHE A 113 1.31 -9.30 -7.50
CA PHE A 113 2.13 -9.35 -8.72
C PHE A 113 1.86 -8.17 -9.66
N GLY A 114 0.58 -7.81 -9.85
CA GLY A 114 0.20 -6.66 -10.67
C GLY A 114 0.72 -5.34 -10.09
N GLY A 115 0.48 -5.09 -8.81
CA GLY A 115 0.93 -3.87 -8.14
C GLY A 115 2.44 -3.73 -8.09
N VAL A 116 3.17 -4.83 -7.85
CA VAL A 116 4.65 -4.82 -7.87
C VAL A 116 5.19 -4.62 -9.28
N LYS A 117 4.57 -5.22 -10.31
CA LYS A 117 4.91 -4.96 -11.72
C LYS A 117 4.75 -3.48 -12.07
N TYR A 118 3.64 -2.87 -11.63
CA TYR A 118 3.39 -1.44 -11.84
C TYR A 118 4.43 -0.58 -11.13
N LEU A 119 4.69 -0.85 -9.85
CA LEU A 119 5.72 -0.15 -9.06
C LEU A 119 7.11 -0.27 -9.70
N ALA A 120 7.49 -1.46 -10.18
CA ALA A 120 8.76 -1.68 -10.86
C ALA A 120 8.90 -0.83 -12.14
N GLY A 121 7.81 -0.72 -12.92
CA GLY A 121 7.76 0.16 -14.08
C GLY A 121 7.99 1.62 -13.72
N LEU A 122 7.35 2.08 -12.65
CA LEU A 122 7.53 3.45 -12.14
C LEU A 122 8.94 3.68 -11.58
N LEU A 123 9.50 2.72 -10.83
CA LEU A 123 10.88 2.81 -10.36
C LEU A 123 11.85 2.94 -11.53
N LYS A 124 11.65 2.15 -12.59
CA LYS A 124 12.47 2.28 -13.82
C LYS A 124 12.29 3.64 -14.49
N GLN A 125 11.06 4.15 -14.57
CA GLN A 125 10.76 5.46 -15.18
C GLN A 125 11.40 6.62 -14.43
N TYR A 126 11.58 6.49 -13.12
CA TYR A 126 12.15 7.54 -12.26
C TYR A 126 13.55 7.18 -11.71
N ASP A 127 14.33 6.37 -12.45
CA ASP A 127 15.73 6.04 -12.14
C ASP A 127 15.95 5.55 -10.69
N GLY A 128 15.02 4.74 -10.17
CA GLY A 128 15.04 4.22 -8.81
C GLY A 128 14.61 5.21 -7.72
N ASN A 129 14.18 6.40 -8.08
CA ASN A 129 13.70 7.38 -7.10
C ASN A 129 12.36 6.94 -6.49
N VAL A 130 12.43 6.36 -5.30
CA VAL A 130 11.26 5.81 -4.57
C VAL A 130 10.21 6.88 -4.31
N ALA A 131 10.61 8.12 -4.00
CA ALA A 131 9.65 9.20 -3.71
C ALA A 131 8.83 9.58 -4.95
N LEU A 132 9.47 9.69 -6.12
CA LEU A 132 8.78 9.98 -7.38
C LEU A 132 7.95 8.78 -7.85
N ALA A 133 8.47 7.56 -7.73
CA ALA A 133 7.74 6.35 -8.11
C ALA A 133 6.46 6.17 -7.25
N THR A 134 6.54 6.39 -5.94
CA THR A 134 5.36 6.30 -5.06
C THR A 134 4.40 7.46 -5.25
N ALA A 135 4.88 8.66 -5.55
CA ALA A 135 4.03 9.78 -5.95
C ALA A 135 3.26 9.47 -7.25
N ALA A 136 3.94 8.87 -8.24
CA ALA A 136 3.32 8.45 -9.48
C ALA A 136 2.35 7.27 -9.30
N TYR A 137 2.63 6.36 -8.38
CA TYR A 137 1.73 5.28 -8.02
C TYR A 137 0.38 5.82 -7.52
N ASN A 138 0.44 6.81 -6.62
CA ASN A 138 -0.76 7.42 -6.03
C ASN A 138 -1.47 8.43 -6.95
N ALA A 139 -0.72 9.37 -7.55
CA ALA A 139 -1.29 10.48 -8.31
C ALA A 139 -1.30 10.27 -9.84
N GLY A 140 -0.64 9.20 -10.31
CA GLY A 140 -0.38 8.96 -11.72
C GLY A 140 0.90 9.64 -12.22
N ALA A 141 1.60 8.97 -13.15
CA ALA A 141 2.86 9.46 -13.73
C ALA A 141 2.69 10.81 -14.45
N GLY A 142 1.53 11.04 -15.08
CA GLY A 142 1.21 12.31 -15.74
C GLY A 142 1.19 13.50 -14.78
N ALA A 143 0.73 13.32 -13.54
CA ALA A 143 0.74 14.37 -12.53
C ALA A 143 2.17 14.70 -12.08
N VAL A 144 3.01 13.69 -11.87
CA VAL A 144 4.42 13.86 -11.51
C VAL A 144 5.18 14.58 -12.63
N GLN A 145 4.95 14.19 -13.88
CA GLN A 145 5.55 14.84 -15.05
C GLN A 145 5.12 16.31 -15.18
N LYS A 146 3.82 16.58 -15.07
CA LYS A 146 3.24 17.93 -15.14
C LYS A 146 3.85 18.89 -14.11
N HIS A 147 4.13 18.39 -12.91
CA HIS A 147 4.67 19.21 -11.82
C HIS A 147 6.21 19.14 -11.70
N GLY A 148 6.89 18.38 -12.55
CA GLY A 148 8.34 18.20 -12.47
C GLY A 148 8.82 17.56 -11.16
N GLY A 149 7.94 16.83 -10.45
CA GLY A 149 8.23 16.26 -9.14
C GLY A 149 6.97 15.80 -8.43
N ILE A 150 7.04 15.67 -7.09
CA ILE A 150 5.89 15.28 -6.28
C ILE A 150 4.81 16.37 -6.40
N PRO A 151 3.59 16.04 -6.91
CA PRO A 151 2.52 17.01 -7.06
C PRO A 151 2.17 17.70 -5.73
N PRO A 152 1.73 18.96 -5.75
CA PRO A 152 1.37 19.70 -4.54
C PRO A 152 0.01 19.28 -3.94
N TYR A 153 -0.39 18.03 -4.15
CA TYR A 153 -1.60 17.44 -3.59
C TYR A 153 -1.33 16.99 -2.15
N ALA A 154 -2.14 17.45 -1.20
CA ALA A 154 -1.98 17.12 0.22
C ALA A 154 -2.01 15.58 0.45
N GLU A 155 -2.91 14.89 -0.24
CA GLU A 155 -3.03 13.43 -0.25
C GLU A 155 -1.73 12.75 -0.68
N THR A 156 -1.20 13.12 -1.85
CA THR A 156 0.01 12.50 -2.42
C THR A 156 1.26 12.78 -1.57
N ARG A 157 1.39 13.99 -1.03
CA ARG A 157 2.50 14.33 -0.13
C ARG A 157 2.45 13.51 1.17
N ALA A 158 1.26 13.38 1.77
CA ALA A 158 1.06 12.56 2.96
C ALA A 158 1.39 11.08 2.66
N TYR A 159 0.89 10.56 1.55
CA TYR A 159 1.14 9.19 1.10
C TYR A 159 2.63 8.91 0.92
N VAL A 160 3.35 9.72 0.16
CA VAL A 160 4.80 9.56 -0.08
C VAL A 160 5.58 9.54 1.24
N ALA A 161 5.32 10.50 2.14
CA ALA A 161 5.98 10.56 3.43
C ALA A 161 5.73 9.30 4.29
N ARG A 162 4.50 8.76 4.26
CA ARG A 162 4.11 7.56 5.00
C ARG A 162 4.71 6.29 4.41
N VAL A 163 4.72 6.17 3.07
CA VAL A 163 5.39 5.03 2.40
C VAL A 163 6.89 5.02 2.70
N GLN A 164 7.56 6.17 2.65
CA GLN A 164 8.98 6.26 3.00
C GLN A 164 9.25 5.86 4.45
N LEU A 165 8.43 6.34 5.39
CA LEU A 165 8.54 5.96 6.80
C LEU A 165 8.32 4.46 7.02
N LEU A 166 7.28 3.89 6.42
CA LEU A 166 6.98 2.47 6.49
C LEU A 166 8.09 1.64 5.84
N HIS A 167 8.62 2.06 4.69
CA HIS A 167 9.71 1.39 3.99
C HIS A 167 10.93 1.27 4.91
N GLN A 168 11.34 2.36 5.54
CA GLN A 168 12.47 2.34 6.48
C GLN A 168 12.21 1.37 7.65
N ARG A 169 11.02 1.43 8.25
CA ARG A 169 10.63 0.56 9.37
C ARG A 169 10.60 -0.93 8.98
N TYR A 170 10.05 -1.26 7.80
CA TYR A 170 10.07 -2.64 7.30
C TYR A 170 11.49 -3.11 7.03
N LYS A 171 12.34 -2.27 6.41
CA LYS A 171 13.74 -2.60 6.13
C LYS A 171 14.53 -2.94 7.41
N GLU A 172 14.41 -2.12 8.44
CA GLU A 172 15.03 -2.34 9.74
C GLU A 172 14.53 -3.64 10.40
N MET A 173 13.22 -3.84 10.41
CA MET A 173 12.63 -4.98 11.08
C MET A 173 12.88 -6.31 10.38
N LEU A 174 12.82 -6.35 9.04
CA LEU A 174 13.15 -7.54 8.25
C LEU A 174 14.62 -7.90 8.41
N SER A 175 15.53 -6.93 8.34
CA SER A 175 16.95 -7.14 8.57
C SER A 175 17.24 -7.68 9.97
N ALA A 176 16.63 -7.10 11.01
CA ALA A 176 16.82 -7.54 12.40
C ALA A 176 16.32 -8.97 12.67
N ARG A 177 15.40 -9.48 11.83
CA ARG A 177 14.81 -10.84 11.95
C ARG A 177 15.35 -11.84 10.94
N GLY A 178 16.25 -11.45 10.03
CA GLY A 178 16.79 -12.30 8.97
C GLY A 178 15.74 -12.76 7.95
N LEU A 179 14.73 -11.93 7.68
CA LEU A 179 13.61 -12.21 6.79
C LEU A 179 13.83 -11.61 5.39
#